data_38cf7b060f812e3d1eb4912ee0812a19
#
_entry.id   38cf7b060f812e3d1eb4912ee0812a19
#
_cell.length_a   1.000
_cell.length_b   1.000
_cell.length_c   1.000
_cell.angle_alpha   90.00
_cell.angle_beta   90.00
_cell.angle_gamma   90.00
#
_symmetry.space_group_name_H-M   'P 1'
#
loop_
_entity.id
_entity.type
_entity.pdbx_description
1 polymer ?
#
loop_
_entity_poly.entity_id
_entity_poly.type
_entity_poly.pdbx_seq_one_letter_code
_entity_poly.pdbx_strand_id
1 'polypeptide(L)'
;MRKGDILTHSFRPFPNNPSTAGGEVRKAVIDARERGIVFDIGHGMGSFAFKTAKVMLANGFLPDCISSDVHALCIDGPAFDLLTTMSKFLCLGMKLTDVVRAATETPARALRRENLSSLRPGSVGEASILALEQGTFDYVDSTGEHLAGGQRLTAAGVVINGSWWNG
;
A
#
# COMPACT_ATOMS: atom_id res chain seq x y z
N MET A 1 0.70 -19.94 9.27
CA MET A 1 1.67 -19.11 8.53
C MET A 1 2.96 -19.04 9.33
N ARG A 2 4.10 -19.05 8.68
CA ARG A 2 5.47 -19.03 9.25
C ARG A 2 6.05 -17.63 9.13
N LYS A 3 7.10 -17.34 9.91
CA LYS A 3 7.87 -16.08 9.77
C LYS A 3 8.27 -15.84 8.31
N GLY A 4 7.96 -14.64 7.80
CA GLY A 4 8.23 -14.22 6.43
C GLY A 4 7.16 -14.62 5.41
N ASP A 5 6.12 -15.36 5.80
CA ASP A 5 4.95 -15.54 4.93
C ASP A 5 4.21 -14.20 4.78
N ILE A 6 3.60 -13.98 3.61
CA ILE A 6 2.87 -12.75 3.29
C ILE A 6 1.36 -13.03 3.38
N LEU A 7 0.66 -12.21 4.14
CA LEU A 7 -0.80 -12.15 4.17
C LEU A 7 -1.27 -10.93 3.37
N THR A 8 -1.72 -11.16 2.15
CA THR A 8 -2.34 -10.11 1.32
C THR A 8 -3.81 -9.91 1.66
N HIS A 9 -4.39 -8.81 1.18
CA HIS A 9 -5.76 -8.38 1.49
C HIS A 9 -5.96 -8.13 2.98
N SER A 10 -4.95 -7.58 3.63
CA SER A 10 -4.94 -7.48 5.08
C SER A 10 -5.89 -6.42 5.64
N PHE A 11 -6.33 -5.44 4.86
CA PHE A 11 -7.28 -4.39 5.28
C PHE A 11 -8.64 -4.51 4.61
N ARG A 12 -9.09 -5.75 4.42
CA ARG A 12 -10.37 -6.06 3.77
C ARG A 12 -11.59 -5.64 4.61
N PRO A 13 -12.76 -5.44 3.95
CA PRO A 13 -13.99 -5.10 4.64
C PRO A 13 -14.53 -6.26 5.48
N PHE A 14 -15.48 -5.93 6.38
CA PHE A 14 -16.29 -6.93 7.08
C PHE A 14 -16.94 -7.91 6.07
N PRO A 15 -17.11 -9.22 6.39
CA PRO A 15 -16.92 -9.82 7.71
C PRO A 15 -15.50 -10.32 8.02
N ASN A 16 -14.62 -10.37 7.05
CA ASN A 16 -13.27 -10.95 7.21
C ASN A 16 -12.18 -9.91 7.50
N ASN A 17 -12.54 -8.81 8.13
CA ASN A 17 -11.63 -7.73 8.46
C ASN A 17 -10.73 -8.06 9.66
N PRO A 18 -9.56 -7.43 9.78
CA PRO A 18 -8.57 -7.67 10.84
C PRO A 18 -8.92 -6.99 12.17
N SER A 19 -9.98 -6.16 12.22
CA SER A 19 -10.42 -5.45 13.42
C SER A 19 -11.65 -6.07 14.07
N THR A 20 -11.88 -5.73 15.34
CA THR A 20 -13.11 -6.07 16.07
C THR A 20 -14.20 -5.03 15.80
N ALA A 21 -15.44 -5.34 16.19
CA ALA A 21 -16.53 -4.36 16.15
C ALA A 21 -16.28 -3.16 17.11
N GLY A 22 -15.47 -3.36 18.15
CA GLY A 22 -15.07 -2.31 19.11
C GLY A 22 -13.97 -1.38 18.59
N GLY A 23 -13.47 -1.58 17.36
CA GLY A 23 -12.42 -0.72 16.80
C GLY A 23 -11.00 -1.07 17.25
N GLU A 24 -10.76 -2.31 17.67
CA GLU A 24 -9.44 -2.81 18.06
C GLU A 24 -8.89 -3.75 17.00
N VAL A 25 -7.57 -3.89 16.93
CA VAL A 25 -6.94 -4.94 16.10
C VAL A 25 -7.17 -6.30 16.78
N ARG A 26 -7.61 -7.29 16.00
CA ARG A 26 -7.82 -8.65 16.55
C ARG A 26 -6.52 -9.23 17.09
N LYS A 27 -6.58 -9.83 18.28
CA LYS A 27 -5.40 -10.46 18.90
C LYS A 27 -4.66 -11.42 17.97
N ALA A 28 -5.37 -12.24 17.22
CA ALA A 28 -4.75 -13.17 16.26
C ALA A 28 -3.93 -12.46 15.16
N VAL A 29 -4.29 -11.23 14.80
CA VAL A 29 -3.56 -10.39 13.83
C VAL A 29 -2.29 -9.82 14.46
N ILE A 30 -2.37 -9.35 15.71
CA ILE A 30 -1.22 -8.91 16.49
C ILE A 30 -0.22 -10.06 16.67
N ASP A 31 -0.70 -11.21 17.15
CA ASP A 31 0.13 -12.41 17.34
C ASP A 31 0.78 -12.89 16.02
N ALA A 32 0.09 -12.72 14.89
CA ALA A 32 0.65 -13.03 13.58
C ALA A 32 1.80 -12.08 13.20
N ARG A 33 1.66 -10.77 13.47
CA ARG A 33 2.73 -9.79 13.27
C ARG A 33 3.94 -10.09 14.15
N GLU A 34 3.73 -10.41 15.41
CA GLU A 34 4.81 -10.77 16.35
C GLU A 34 5.56 -12.02 15.90
N ARG A 35 4.90 -12.96 15.24
CA ARG A 35 5.55 -14.11 14.59
C ARG A 35 6.29 -13.77 13.31
N GLY A 36 6.22 -12.53 12.84
CA GLY A 36 6.93 -12.04 11.65
C GLY A 36 6.19 -12.33 10.33
N ILE A 37 4.86 -12.39 10.37
CA ILE A 37 4.03 -12.37 9.14
C ILE A 37 4.07 -10.97 8.56
N VAL A 38 4.24 -10.87 7.25
CA VAL A 38 4.21 -9.61 6.48
C VAL A 38 2.77 -9.35 6.04
N PHE A 39 2.27 -8.15 6.31
CA PHE A 39 0.90 -7.74 5.98
C PHE A 39 0.91 -6.85 4.74
N ASP A 40 0.33 -7.34 3.66
CA ASP A 40 0.21 -6.65 2.38
C ASP A 40 -1.23 -6.20 2.12
N ILE A 41 -1.38 -5.06 1.47
CA ILE A 41 -2.71 -4.46 1.20
C ILE A 41 -3.46 -5.24 0.13
N GLY A 42 -2.87 -5.42 -1.06
CA GLY A 42 -3.57 -6.07 -2.17
C GLY A 42 -4.94 -5.44 -2.38
N HIS A 43 -5.00 -4.16 -2.77
CA HIS A 43 -6.25 -3.38 -2.81
C HIS A 43 -7.35 -4.09 -3.60
N GLY A 44 -7.06 -4.44 -4.86
CA GLY A 44 -7.96 -5.15 -5.77
C GLY A 44 -9.35 -4.52 -5.90
N MET A 45 -10.30 -5.34 -6.34
CA MET A 45 -11.69 -4.93 -6.51
C MET A 45 -12.48 -4.95 -5.19
N GLY A 46 -12.19 -5.89 -4.27
CA GLY A 46 -13.03 -6.17 -3.10
C GLY A 46 -12.29 -6.24 -1.76
N SER A 47 -11.00 -5.90 -1.71
CA SER A 47 -10.13 -6.29 -0.60
C SER A 47 -9.57 -5.14 0.23
N PHE A 48 -10.05 -3.91 0.03
CA PHE A 48 -9.64 -2.75 0.80
C PHE A 48 -10.83 -1.90 1.24
N ALA A 49 -10.91 -1.55 2.53
CA ALA A 49 -11.93 -0.66 3.06
C ALA A 49 -11.32 0.47 3.91
N PHE A 50 -11.74 1.72 3.66
CA PHE A 50 -11.31 2.88 4.45
C PHE A 50 -11.67 2.73 5.92
N LYS A 51 -12.84 2.21 6.23
CA LYS A 51 -13.27 1.94 7.60
C LYS A 51 -12.27 1.04 8.33
N THR A 52 -11.84 -0.05 7.69
CA THR A 52 -10.84 -0.96 8.25
C THR A 52 -9.48 -0.26 8.37
N ALA A 53 -9.03 0.43 7.31
CA ALA A 53 -7.75 1.13 7.31
C ALA A 53 -7.67 2.19 8.43
N LYS A 54 -8.71 2.99 8.62
CA LYS A 54 -8.78 3.98 9.72
C LYS A 54 -8.60 3.32 11.09
N VAL A 55 -9.27 2.20 11.34
CA VAL A 55 -9.13 1.46 12.61
C VAL A 55 -7.71 0.93 12.78
N MET A 56 -7.16 0.28 11.75
CA MET A 56 -5.82 -0.30 11.82
C MET A 56 -4.76 0.76 12.08
N LEU A 57 -4.79 1.87 11.33
CA LEU A 57 -3.83 2.97 11.48
C LEU A 57 -3.97 3.68 12.83
N ALA A 58 -5.20 3.89 13.33
CA ALA A 58 -5.45 4.49 14.65
C ALA A 58 -4.88 3.64 15.80
N ASN A 59 -4.78 2.32 15.61
CA ASN A 59 -4.15 1.40 16.55
C ASN A 59 -2.64 1.21 16.29
N GLY A 60 -2.01 2.02 15.43
CA GLY A 60 -0.60 1.92 15.09
C GLY A 60 -0.23 0.70 14.23
N PHE A 61 -1.22 0.00 13.68
CA PHE A 61 -1.00 -1.15 12.83
C PHE A 61 -0.88 -0.72 11.37
N LEU A 62 0.32 -0.30 10.97
CA LEU A 62 0.62 0.06 9.58
C LEU A 62 0.75 -1.21 8.70
N PRO A 63 0.40 -1.16 7.41
CA PRO A 63 0.71 -2.25 6.49
C PRO A 63 2.23 -2.33 6.27
N ASP A 64 2.76 -3.53 6.09
CA ASP A 64 4.16 -3.74 5.74
C ASP A 64 4.38 -3.46 4.25
N CYS A 65 3.43 -3.90 3.40
CA CYS A 65 3.45 -3.67 1.97
C CYS A 65 2.17 -2.98 1.50
N ILE A 66 2.31 -2.05 0.56
CA ILE A 66 1.20 -1.44 -0.17
C ILE A 66 1.30 -1.92 -1.61
N SER A 67 0.34 -2.76 -2.03
CA SER A 67 0.20 -3.26 -3.38
C SER A 67 -1.19 -2.96 -3.93
N SER A 68 -1.31 -2.80 -5.24
CA SER A 68 -2.57 -2.40 -5.89
C SER A 68 -3.47 -3.59 -6.20
N ASP A 69 -2.91 -4.76 -6.47
CA ASP A 69 -3.66 -5.91 -7.01
C ASP A 69 -4.59 -5.51 -8.17
N VAL A 70 -4.10 -4.61 -9.05
CA VAL A 70 -4.87 -4.12 -10.18
C VAL A 70 -5.01 -5.18 -11.25
N HIS A 71 -6.21 -5.36 -11.74
CA HIS A 71 -6.57 -6.29 -12.83
C HIS A 71 -7.75 -5.73 -13.64
N ALA A 72 -8.14 -6.41 -14.69
CA ALA A 72 -9.15 -5.92 -15.63
C ALA A 72 -10.48 -5.45 -15.00
N LEU A 73 -10.87 -6.01 -13.84
CA LEU A 73 -12.11 -5.63 -13.16
C LEU A 73 -11.97 -4.42 -12.23
N CYS A 74 -10.77 -3.92 -11.97
CA CYS A 74 -10.55 -2.80 -11.04
C CYS A 74 -9.56 -1.74 -11.55
N ILE A 75 -9.18 -1.80 -12.83
CA ILE A 75 -8.34 -0.78 -13.47
C ILE A 75 -9.09 0.55 -13.62
N ASP A 76 -10.40 0.52 -13.78
CA ASP A 76 -11.28 1.71 -13.81
C ASP A 76 -11.89 2.02 -12.44
N GLY A 77 -11.38 1.38 -11.38
CA GLY A 77 -11.76 1.54 -9.98
C GLY A 77 -12.18 0.22 -9.31
N PRO A 78 -12.09 0.14 -7.98
CA PRO A 78 -11.61 1.16 -7.05
C PRO A 78 -10.09 1.21 -6.89
N ALA A 79 -9.32 0.23 -7.41
CA ALA A 79 -7.86 0.21 -7.24
C ALA A 79 -7.16 1.24 -8.14
N PHE A 80 -7.55 1.34 -9.41
CA PHE A 80 -6.97 2.14 -10.49
C PHE A 80 -5.53 1.77 -10.79
N ASP A 81 -4.60 2.13 -9.89
CA ASP A 81 -3.17 1.89 -9.98
C ASP A 81 -2.48 1.88 -8.60
N LEU A 82 -1.16 1.66 -8.58
CA LEU A 82 -0.39 1.67 -7.34
C LEU A 82 -0.29 3.08 -6.74
N LEU A 83 -0.12 4.13 -7.55
CA LEU A 83 0.02 5.50 -7.05
C LEU A 83 -1.27 6.01 -6.41
N THR A 84 -2.42 5.64 -6.97
CA THR A 84 -3.73 5.89 -6.37
C THR A 84 -3.86 5.16 -5.03
N THR A 85 -3.45 3.90 -4.95
CA THR A 85 -3.46 3.13 -3.70
C THR A 85 -2.55 3.78 -2.65
N MET A 86 -1.32 4.17 -3.01
CA MET A 86 -0.39 4.89 -2.13
C MET A 86 -0.98 6.24 -1.66
N SER A 87 -1.63 6.98 -2.56
CA SER A 87 -2.26 8.27 -2.26
C SER A 87 -3.37 8.14 -1.21
N LYS A 88 -4.17 7.07 -1.26
CA LYS A 88 -5.16 6.76 -0.22
C LYS A 88 -4.53 6.65 1.16
N PHE A 89 -3.37 6.00 1.27
CA PHE A 89 -2.67 5.88 2.56
C PHE A 89 -2.08 7.21 3.05
N LEU A 90 -1.61 8.08 2.15
CA LEU A 90 -1.24 9.45 2.52
C LEU A 90 -2.44 10.23 3.10
N CYS A 91 -3.59 10.13 2.43
CA CYS A 91 -4.82 10.80 2.88
C CYS A 91 -5.40 10.19 4.16
N LEU A 92 -5.07 8.94 4.48
CA LEU A 92 -5.37 8.28 5.76
C LEU A 92 -4.37 8.64 6.88
N GLY A 93 -3.35 9.47 6.59
CA GLY A 93 -2.42 10.01 7.58
C GLY A 93 -1.09 9.25 7.72
N MET A 94 -0.78 8.29 6.85
CA MET A 94 0.57 7.72 6.81
C MET A 94 1.59 8.75 6.29
N LYS A 95 2.80 8.73 6.84
CA LYS A 95 3.89 9.59 6.35
C LYS A 95 4.32 9.15 4.95
N LEU A 96 4.68 10.10 4.09
CA LEU A 96 5.15 9.83 2.73
C LEU A 96 6.29 8.81 2.70
N THR A 97 7.27 8.94 3.61
CA THR A 97 8.40 8.01 3.71
C THR A 97 7.97 6.57 4.02
N ASP A 98 6.93 6.39 4.83
CA ASP A 98 6.43 5.06 5.21
C ASP A 98 5.60 4.46 4.07
N VAL A 99 4.82 5.28 3.35
CA VAL A 99 4.08 4.86 2.15
C VAL A 99 5.06 4.42 1.06
N VAL A 100 6.11 5.21 0.78
CA VAL A 100 7.13 4.84 -0.22
C VAL A 100 7.87 3.58 0.20
N ARG A 101 8.27 3.45 1.46
CA ARG A 101 8.94 2.25 1.97
C ARG A 101 8.07 1.01 1.83
N ALA A 102 6.77 1.12 2.13
CA ALA A 102 5.82 0.03 2.00
C ALA A 102 5.54 -0.38 0.54
N ALA A 103 5.83 0.48 -0.43
CA ALA A 103 5.68 0.19 -1.86
C ALA A 103 7.02 -0.20 -2.55
N THR A 104 8.17 -0.12 -1.85
CA THR A 104 9.50 -0.33 -2.44
C THR A 104 10.37 -1.27 -1.62
N GLU A 105 10.96 -0.77 -0.54
CA GLU A 105 11.95 -1.50 0.28
C GLU A 105 11.34 -2.74 0.93
N THR A 106 10.18 -2.60 1.56
CA THR A 106 9.57 -3.71 2.30
C THR A 106 9.13 -4.87 1.39
N PRO A 107 8.42 -4.63 0.27
CA PRO A 107 8.10 -5.71 -0.67
C PRO A 107 9.35 -6.34 -1.30
N ALA A 108 10.40 -5.57 -1.63
CA ALA A 108 11.65 -6.14 -2.15
C ALA A 108 12.29 -7.09 -1.14
N ARG A 109 12.32 -6.72 0.15
CA ARG A 109 12.80 -7.58 1.23
C ARG A 109 11.93 -8.82 1.42
N ALA A 110 10.61 -8.65 1.43
CA ALA A 110 9.66 -9.76 1.55
C ALA A 110 9.82 -10.80 0.43
N LEU A 111 10.12 -10.34 -0.78
CA LEU A 111 10.37 -11.16 -1.95
C LEU A 111 11.84 -11.63 -2.09
N ARG A 112 12.71 -11.28 -1.12
CA ARG A 112 14.16 -11.58 -1.14
C ARG A 112 14.87 -11.01 -2.36
N ARG A 113 14.45 -9.83 -2.81
CA ARG A 113 14.98 -9.10 -3.98
C ARG A 113 15.47 -7.71 -3.56
N GLU A 114 16.26 -7.63 -2.48
CA GLU A 114 16.72 -6.38 -1.87
C GLU A 114 17.57 -5.52 -2.83
N ASN A 115 18.16 -6.13 -3.86
CA ASN A 115 18.86 -5.43 -4.93
C ASN A 115 17.96 -4.48 -5.73
N LEU A 116 16.63 -4.66 -5.69
CA LEU A 116 15.65 -3.83 -6.42
C LEU A 116 15.18 -2.60 -5.62
N SER A 117 15.60 -2.43 -4.37
CA SER A 117 15.09 -1.37 -3.49
C SER A 117 16.15 -0.33 -3.10
N SER A 118 17.22 -0.20 -3.87
CA SER A 118 18.34 0.67 -3.53
C SER A 118 18.74 1.57 -4.70
N LEU A 119 19.01 2.85 -4.38
CA LEU A 119 19.62 3.82 -5.29
C LEU A 119 21.12 4.01 -5.03
N ARG A 120 21.77 3.08 -4.31
CA ARG A 120 23.21 3.14 -4.05
C ARG A 120 24.00 2.91 -5.34
N PRO A 121 25.19 3.51 -5.48
CA PRO A 121 26.08 3.19 -6.58
C PRO A 121 26.29 1.67 -6.73
N GLY A 122 26.12 1.15 -7.95
CA GLY A 122 26.17 -0.29 -8.23
C GLY A 122 24.84 -1.04 -8.10
N SER A 123 23.75 -0.35 -7.73
CA SER A 123 22.40 -0.93 -7.79
C SER A 123 21.91 -1.02 -9.24
N VAL A 124 20.72 -1.64 -9.43
CA VAL A 124 20.15 -1.96 -10.76
C VAL A 124 19.93 -0.73 -11.66
N GLY A 125 19.88 0.49 -11.07
CA GLY A 125 19.71 1.73 -11.84
C GLY A 125 18.28 1.94 -12.35
N GLU A 126 17.30 1.46 -11.57
CA GLU A 126 15.87 1.67 -11.84
C GLU A 126 15.27 2.59 -10.77
N ALA A 127 14.52 3.59 -11.21
CA ALA A 127 13.85 4.52 -10.31
C ALA A 127 12.57 5.08 -10.92
N SER A 128 11.55 5.24 -10.08
CA SER A 128 10.37 6.04 -10.41
C SER A 128 10.51 7.41 -9.74
N ILE A 129 10.32 8.47 -10.50
CA ILE A 129 10.25 9.84 -10.01
C ILE A 129 8.78 10.17 -9.85
N LEU A 130 8.39 10.54 -8.63
CA LEU A 130 7.01 10.86 -8.28
C LEU A 130 6.87 12.34 -7.97
N ALA A 131 5.75 12.92 -8.39
CA ALA A 131 5.29 14.23 -7.91
C ALA A 131 4.25 14.04 -6.81
N LEU A 132 4.27 14.93 -5.80
CA LEU A 132 3.24 15.02 -4.77
C LEU A 132 2.41 16.28 -5.06
N GLU A 133 1.23 16.08 -5.59
CA GLU A 133 0.30 17.16 -5.90
C GLU A 133 -0.54 17.50 -4.67
N GLN A 134 -0.82 18.80 -4.47
CA GLN A 134 -1.76 19.31 -3.48
C GLN A 134 -3.05 19.70 -4.19
N GLY A 135 -4.20 19.35 -3.63
CA GLY A 135 -5.48 19.66 -4.26
C GLY A 135 -6.65 19.03 -3.50
N THR A 136 -7.79 18.95 -4.14
CA THR A 136 -8.95 18.21 -3.64
C THR A 136 -9.16 17.00 -4.53
N PHE A 137 -9.01 15.84 -3.95
CA PHE A 137 -9.13 14.55 -4.62
C PHE A 137 -10.19 13.71 -3.93
N ASP A 138 -10.93 12.93 -4.70
CA ASP A 138 -11.92 11.99 -4.18
C ASP A 138 -11.42 10.56 -4.45
N TYR A 139 -11.27 9.79 -3.40
CA TYR A 139 -10.86 8.40 -3.46
C TYR A 139 -12.00 7.49 -3.05
N VAL A 140 -12.16 6.38 -3.76
CA VAL A 140 -13.17 5.37 -3.46
C VAL A 140 -12.50 4.06 -3.03
N ASP A 141 -13.09 3.37 -2.06
CA ASP A 141 -12.65 2.04 -1.65
C ASP A 141 -13.49 0.92 -2.30
N SER A 142 -13.20 -0.33 -1.96
CA SER A 142 -13.90 -1.49 -2.51
C SER A 142 -15.34 -1.67 -2.02
N THR A 143 -15.78 -0.87 -1.05
CA THR A 143 -17.16 -0.88 -0.54
C THR A 143 -17.99 0.30 -1.08
N GLY A 144 -17.37 1.19 -1.88
CA GLY A 144 -17.98 2.42 -2.37
C GLY A 144 -17.92 3.56 -1.34
N GLU A 145 -17.17 3.43 -0.23
CA GLU A 145 -16.92 4.55 0.68
C GLU A 145 -15.96 5.54 0.02
N HIS A 146 -16.28 6.84 0.14
CA HIS A 146 -15.47 7.93 -0.38
C HIS A 146 -14.60 8.56 0.70
N LEU A 147 -13.39 8.94 0.31
CA LEU A 147 -12.43 9.66 1.14
C LEU A 147 -11.95 10.91 0.39
N ALA A 148 -12.32 12.07 0.90
CA ALA A 148 -11.75 13.33 0.43
C ALA A 148 -10.28 13.42 0.87
N GLY A 149 -9.38 13.64 -0.09
CA GLY A 149 -7.96 13.74 0.15
C GLY A 149 -7.37 15.06 -0.32
N GLY A 150 -6.35 15.56 0.39
CA GLY A 150 -5.62 16.78 0.05
C GLY A 150 -4.38 16.56 -0.81
N GLN A 151 -4.00 15.31 -1.05
CA GLN A 151 -2.75 14.94 -1.70
C GLN A 151 -2.94 13.81 -2.70
N ARG A 152 -2.12 13.83 -3.78
CA ARG A 152 -2.06 12.76 -4.79
C ARG A 152 -0.62 12.55 -5.25
N LEU A 153 -0.21 11.30 -5.36
CA LEU A 153 1.02 10.92 -6.04
C LEU A 153 0.76 10.70 -7.52
N THR A 154 1.62 11.27 -8.36
CA THR A 154 1.62 11.08 -9.81
C THR A 154 3.00 10.71 -10.31
N ALA A 155 3.07 10.03 -11.46
CA ALA A 155 4.34 9.71 -12.09
C ALA A 155 4.91 10.95 -12.78
N ALA A 156 6.14 11.33 -12.42
CA ALA A 156 6.86 12.44 -13.06
C ALA A 156 7.97 11.93 -14.00
N GLY A 157 8.39 10.67 -13.88
CA GLY A 157 9.37 10.08 -14.76
C GLY A 157 9.80 8.68 -14.31
N VAL A 158 10.49 7.98 -15.19
CA VAL A 158 11.02 6.65 -14.93
C VAL A 158 12.46 6.58 -15.44
N VAL A 159 13.33 5.94 -14.68
CA VAL A 159 14.69 5.56 -15.07
C VAL A 159 14.73 4.05 -15.17
N ILE A 160 15.18 3.53 -16.30
CA ILE A 160 15.35 2.09 -16.58
C ILE A 160 16.79 1.84 -17.00
N ASN A 161 17.48 0.91 -16.34
CA ASN A 161 18.88 0.60 -16.61
C ASN A 161 19.80 1.84 -16.60
N GLY A 162 19.57 2.78 -15.69
CA GLY A 162 20.34 4.00 -15.55
C GLY A 162 20.05 5.08 -16.59
N SER A 163 19.09 4.89 -17.47
CA SER A 163 18.70 5.83 -18.52
C SER A 163 17.28 6.34 -18.32
N TRP A 164 17.07 7.63 -18.61
CA TRP A 164 15.73 8.20 -18.60
C TRP A 164 14.87 7.53 -19.67
N TRP A 165 13.71 7.04 -19.29
CA TRP A 165 12.77 6.43 -20.21
C TRP A 165 11.82 7.50 -20.77
N ASN A 166 11.85 7.67 -22.10
CA ASN A 166 10.93 8.52 -22.85
C ASN A 166 9.94 7.58 -23.53
N GLY A 167 8.80 7.31 -22.89
CA GLY A 167 7.72 6.46 -23.38
C GLY A 167 7.02 7.03 -24.60
#